data_6c85ba07e25873d1918611abfd59a942
#
_entry.id   6c85ba07e25873d1918611abfd59a942
#
_cell.length_a   1.000
_cell.length_b   1.000
_cell.length_c   1.000
_cell.angle_alpha   90.00
_cell.angle_beta   90.00
_cell.angle_gamma   90.00
#
_symmetry.space_group_name_H-M   'P 1'
#
loop_
_entity.id
_entity.type
_entity.pdbx_description
1 polymer ?
#
loop_
_entity_poly.entity_id
_entity_poly.type
_entity_poly.pdbx_seq_one_letter_code
_entity_poly.pdbx_strand_id
1 'polypeptide(L)'
;MGSATFRIWRGKRGQGKFQDYAAEVSGGMVVLDAVHQIQAEQAGDLAVRWNCKAGKCGSCSAEINGIPKLMCMTRLNTLPLDKPVTVEPMKAFPHMKDLVTDVSWNYGVKKRIPKFQPRQPDAPDGTWRIAQEDVERVQEFRKCIECYLCQDVCHVLRDHHMHQQFIGPRFLVYAAALEMHPLDVGDRVEDLRKQFGVGLCNITKCCTKVCPESITITDNAIIPLKERVVDRFFDPLSKLFRVFSNSKK
;
A
#
# COMPACT_ATOMS: atom_id res chain seq x y z
N MET A 1 1.61 35.63 4.60
CA MET A 1 0.50 34.85 4.03
C MET A 1 0.57 35.05 2.53
N GLY A 2 0.51 34.00 1.76
CA GLY A 2 0.53 34.04 0.29
C GLY A 2 -0.70 33.32 -0.24
N SER A 3 -0.96 33.43 -1.54
CA SER A 3 -1.97 32.64 -2.23
C SER A 3 -1.29 31.67 -3.19
N ALA A 4 -1.82 30.46 -3.32
CA ALA A 4 -1.36 29.46 -4.28
C ALA A 4 -2.53 28.91 -5.10
N THR A 5 -2.24 28.47 -6.32
CA THR A 5 -3.23 27.85 -7.19
C THR A 5 -3.21 26.33 -7.00
N PHE A 6 -4.37 25.76 -6.76
CA PHE A 6 -4.61 24.31 -6.70
C PHE A 6 -5.41 23.88 -7.91
N ARG A 7 -4.86 22.96 -8.68
CA ARG A 7 -5.49 22.37 -9.86
C ARG A 7 -6.06 21.02 -9.49
N ILE A 8 -7.35 20.99 -9.19
CA ILE A 8 -8.04 19.82 -8.65
C ILE A 8 -8.83 19.12 -9.75
N TRP A 9 -8.71 17.80 -9.82
CA TRP A 9 -9.55 16.98 -10.69
C TRP A 9 -11.01 16.99 -10.22
N ARG A 10 -11.92 17.37 -11.13
CA ARG A 10 -13.36 17.41 -10.88
C ARG A 10 -14.09 16.56 -11.92
N GLY A 11 -14.93 15.66 -11.44
CA GLY A 11 -15.71 14.80 -12.33
C GLY A 11 -16.27 13.54 -11.66
N LYS A 12 -16.87 12.66 -12.48
CA LYS A 12 -17.48 11.40 -12.03
C LYS A 12 -17.13 10.26 -12.98
N ARG A 13 -16.91 9.06 -12.43
CA ARG A 13 -16.73 7.80 -13.20
C ARG A 13 -15.71 7.90 -14.34
N GLY A 14 -14.56 8.48 -14.06
CA GLY A 14 -13.48 8.65 -15.04
C GLY A 14 -13.65 9.81 -16.04
N GLN A 15 -14.80 10.45 -16.06
CA GLN A 15 -15.05 11.64 -16.90
C GLN A 15 -14.92 12.90 -16.06
N GLY A 16 -14.12 13.85 -16.53
CA GLY A 16 -13.91 15.08 -15.79
C GLY A 16 -12.82 15.95 -16.40
N LYS A 17 -12.49 17.02 -15.69
CA LYS A 17 -11.46 17.98 -16.06
C LYS A 17 -10.80 18.58 -14.84
N PHE A 18 -9.63 19.13 -15.01
CA PHE A 18 -9.02 19.96 -14.00
C PHE A 18 -9.73 21.31 -13.86
N GLN A 19 -9.86 21.76 -12.63
CA GLN A 19 -10.36 23.08 -12.29
C GLN A 19 -9.38 23.74 -11.33
N ASP A 20 -9.03 25.00 -11.61
CA ASP A 20 -8.11 25.79 -10.78
C ASP A 20 -8.89 26.53 -9.70
N TYR A 21 -8.34 26.53 -8.49
CA TYR A 21 -8.84 27.23 -7.32
C TYR A 21 -7.69 27.96 -6.65
N ALA A 22 -7.97 29.12 -6.08
CA ALA A 22 -7.02 29.84 -5.25
C ALA A 22 -7.25 29.48 -3.78
N ALA A 23 -6.18 29.25 -3.03
CA ALA A 23 -6.26 29.06 -1.58
C ALA A 23 -5.19 29.89 -0.88
N GLU A 24 -5.53 30.43 0.29
CA GLU A 24 -4.55 31.08 1.14
C GLU A 24 -3.57 30.08 1.73
N VAL A 25 -2.30 30.45 1.75
CA VAL A 25 -1.23 29.57 2.25
C VAL A 25 -0.50 30.25 3.39
N SER A 26 -0.42 29.54 4.51
CA SER A 26 0.34 29.97 5.68
C SER A 26 1.31 28.89 6.15
N GLY A 27 2.24 29.25 7.02
CA GLY A 27 3.21 28.32 7.59
C GLY A 27 2.53 27.15 8.29
N GLY A 28 2.99 25.92 8.01
CA GLY A 28 2.48 24.71 8.65
C GLY A 28 1.30 24.03 7.96
N MET A 29 0.64 24.68 7.00
CA MET A 29 -0.49 24.09 6.25
C MET A 29 -0.04 22.89 5.40
N VAL A 30 -0.97 21.95 5.25
CA VAL A 30 -0.86 20.78 4.39
C VAL A 30 -1.86 20.87 3.23
N VAL A 31 -1.68 20.04 2.20
CA VAL A 31 -2.59 20.01 1.04
C VAL A 31 -4.04 19.79 1.44
N LEU A 32 -4.31 18.98 2.47
CA LEU A 32 -5.67 18.73 2.95
C LEU A 32 -6.34 20.01 3.48
N ASP A 33 -5.59 20.91 4.13
CA ASP A 33 -6.14 22.17 4.65
C ASP A 33 -6.57 23.08 3.49
N ALA A 34 -5.74 23.20 2.44
CA ALA A 34 -6.11 23.96 1.24
C ALA A 34 -7.33 23.36 0.53
N VAL A 35 -7.41 22.02 0.42
CA VAL A 35 -8.59 21.34 -0.16
C VAL A 35 -9.85 21.60 0.67
N HIS A 36 -9.76 21.62 2.00
CA HIS A 36 -10.90 21.97 2.87
C HIS A 36 -11.31 23.44 2.74
N GLN A 37 -10.35 24.36 2.63
CA GLN A 37 -10.65 25.77 2.39
C GLN A 37 -11.39 25.94 1.05
N ILE A 38 -10.91 25.32 -0.03
CA ILE A 38 -11.57 25.33 -1.34
C ILE A 38 -12.98 24.73 -1.24
N GLN A 39 -13.14 23.62 -0.52
CA GLN A 39 -14.45 22.99 -0.31
C GLN A 39 -15.41 23.92 0.43
N ALA A 40 -14.95 24.64 1.46
CA ALA A 40 -15.78 25.53 2.26
C ALA A 40 -16.19 26.80 1.51
N GLU A 41 -15.28 27.37 0.71
CA GLU A 41 -15.44 28.73 0.17
C GLU A 41 -15.83 28.76 -1.31
N GLN A 42 -15.40 27.75 -2.11
CA GLN A 42 -15.49 27.82 -3.57
C GLN A 42 -16.18 26.63 -4.22
N ALA A 43 -16.12 25.43 -3.60
CA ALA A 43 -16.58 24.18 -4.20
C ALA A 43 -17.21 23.25 -3.15
N GLY A 44 -18.34 23.64 -2.58
CA GLY A 44 -19.04 22.89 -1.53
C GLY A 44 -19.44 21.45 -1.92
N ASP A 45 -19.46 21.15 -3.23
CA ASP A 45 -19.74 19.82 -3.77
C ASP A 45 -18.50 18.96 -4.03
N LEU A 46 -17.27 19.47 -3.74
CA LEU A 46 -16.02 18.75 -3.92
C LEU A 46 -15.98 17.50 -3.04
N ALA A 47 -15.94 16.33 -3.68
CA ALA A 47 -15.85 15.07 -2.97
C ALA A 47 -14.39 14.76 -2.59
N VAL A 48 -14.13 14.64 -1.30
CA VAL A 48 -12.84 14.29 -0.73
C VAL A 48 -13.01 13.32 0.43
N ARG A 49 -12.10 12.35 0.55
CA ARG A 49 -12.06 11.43 1.70
C ARG A 49 -11.00 11.89 2.69
N TRP A 50 -11.38 11.97 3.94
CA TRP A 50 -10.46 12.24 5.03
C TRP A 50 -11.03 11.78 6.37
N ASN A 51 -10.19 11.66 7.41
CA ASN A 51 -10.63 11.31 8.76
C ASN A 51 -9.68 11.86 9.83
N CYS A 52 -8.50 11.24 10.04
CA CYS A 52 -7.67 11.51 11.22
C CYS A 52 -6.86 12.82 11.15
N LYS A 53 -6.57 13.34 9.97
CA LYS A 53 -5.66 14.50 9.71
C LYS A 53 -4.22 14.34 10.27
N ALA A 54 -3.82 13.12 10.65
CA ALA A 54 -2.57 12.84 11.38
C ALA A 54 -1.74 11.70 10.77
N GLY A 55 -1.97 11.37 9.49
CA GLY A 55 -1.21 10.33 8.78
C GLY A 55 -1.44 8.90 9.26
N LYS A 56 -2.56 8.60 9.97
CA LYS A 56 -2.78 7.29 10.60
C LYS A 56 -3.92 6.45 10.01
N CYS A 57 -4.79 7.02 9.18
CA CYS A 57 -5.97 6.32 8.67
C CYS A 57 -5.92 6.01 7.16
N GLY A 58 -4.98 6.59 6.42
CA GLY A 58 -4.85 6.39 4.97
C GLY A 58 -5.99 6.98 4.12
N SER A 59 -7.03 7.57 4.70
CA SER A 59 -8.23 7.98 3.96
C SER A 59 -7.99 9.11 2.96
N CYS A 60 -7.08 10.03 3.25
CA CYS A 60 -6.79 11.20 2.42
C CYS A 60 -5.73 10.94 1.33
N SER A 61 -5.61 9.72 0.85
CA SER A 61 -4.70 9.36 -0.24
C SER A 61 -5.15 9.98 -1.56
N ALA A 62 -4.23 10.63 -2.26
CA ALA A 62 -4.44 11.25 -3.56
C ALA A 62 -3.10 11.34 -4.32
N GLU A 63 -3.13 11.63 -5.60
CA GLU A 63 -1.94 12.02 -6.34
C GLU A 63 -1.72 13.54 -6.23
N ILE A 64 -0.59 13.94 -5.70
CA ILE A 64 -0.18 15.33 -5.57
C ILE A 64 1.01 15.55 -6.48
N ASN A 65 0.85 16.43 -7.47
CA ASN A 65 1.84 16.65 -8.53
C ASN A 65 2.28 15.33 -9.18
N GLY A 66 1.31 14.43 -9.45
CA GLY A 66 1.52 13.12 -10.08
C GLY A 66 2.15 12.04 -9.19
N ILE A 67 2.35 12.31 -7.90
CA ILE A 67 2.93 11.36 -6.95
C ILE A 67 1.89 10.99 -5.89
N PRO A 68 1.60 9.68 -5.67
CA PRO A 68 0.71 9.24 -4.59
C PRO A 68 1.22 9.66 -3.21
N LYS A 69 0.43 10.44 -2.48
CA LYS A 69 0.77 10.97 -1.15
C LYS A 69 -0.48 11.09 -0.27
N LEU A 70 -0.27 11.18 1.05
CA LEU A 70 -1.32 11.58 1.99
C LEU A 70 -1.46 13.11 1.97
N MET A 71 -2.63 13.63 1.65
CA MET A 71 -2.88 15.08 1.67
C MET A 71 -2.62 15.72 3.03
N CYS A 72 -2.94 15.01 4.13
CA CYS A 72 -2.72 15.51 5.50
C CYS A 72 -1.25 15.51 5.96
N MET A 73 -0.34 14.86 5.21
CA MET A 73 1.08 14.82 5.53
C MET A 73 1.93 15.61 4.53
N THR A 74 1.34 16.06 3.43
CA THR A 74 2.06 16.82 2.40
C THR A 74 2.01 18.31 2.74
N ARG A 75 3.12 18.81 3.29
CA ARG A 75 3.26 20.22 3.66
C ARG A 75 3.36 21.11 2.43
N LEU A 76 2.66 22.24 2.42
CA LEU A 76 2.64 23.16 1.29
C LEU A 76 4.01 23.79 1.05
N ASN A 77 4.78 24.09 2.08
CA ASN A 77 6.13 24.66 1.97
C ASN A 77 7.17 23.70 1.34
N THR A 78 6.82 22.42 1.12
CA THR A 78 7.68 21.46 0.41
C THR A 78 7.31 21.34 -1.07
N LEU A 79 6.31 22.07 -1.53
CA LEU A 79 5.83 22.05 -2.91
C LEU A 79 6.23 23.33 -3.65
N PRO A 80 6.42 23.28 -4.99
CA PRO A 80 6.67 24.45 -5.80
C PRO A 80 5.36 25.25 -5.96
N LEU A 81 5.14 26.24 -5.09
CA LEU A 81 3.91 27.05 -5.07
C LEU A 81 3.86 28.16 -6.15
N ASP A 82 4.94 28.34 -6.90
CA ASP A 82 5.03 29.17 -8.12
C ASP A 82 4.26 28.57 -9.30
N LYS A 83 3.90 27.30 -9.20
CA LYS A 83 3.11 26.56 -10.19
C LYS A 83 1.85 25.98 -9.52
N PRO A 84 0.77 25.73 -10.30
CA PRO A 84 -0.41 25.07 -9.76
C PRO A 84 -0.08 23.71 -9.14
N VAL A 85 -0.50 23.52 -7.89
CA VAL A 85 -0.40 22.20 -7.21
C VAL A 85 -1.51 21.32 -7.75
N THR A 86 -1.18 20.26 -8.47
CA THR A 86 -2.20 19.32 -8.96
C THR A 86 -2.61 18.34 -7.87
N VAL A 87 -3.93 18.11 -7.75
CA VAL A 87 -4.50 17.09 -6.85
C VAL A 87 -5.48 16.24 -7.65
N GLU A 88 -5.17 14.95 -7.73
CA GLU A 88 -5.90 13.98 -8.54
C GLU A 88 -6.32 12.76 -7.72
N PRO A 89 -7.40 12.03 -8.10
CA PRO A 89 -7.72 10.75 -7.48
C PRO A 89 -6.63 9.70 -7.76
N MET A 90 -6.54 8.68 -6.91
CA MET A 90 -5.68 7.52 -7.14
C MET A 90 -6.06 6.81 -8.44
N LYS A 91 -5.07 6.53 -9.32
CA LYS A 91 -5.29 6.01 -10.70
C LYS A 91 -5.41 4.49 -10.77
N ALA A 92 -4.89 3.77 -9.77
CA ALA A 92 -5.00 2.31 -9.74
C ALA A 92 -6.40 1.79 -9.36
N PHE A 93 -7.33 2.67 -9.00
CA PHE A 93 -8.66 2.28 -8.54
C PHE A 93 -9.77 2.96 -9.34
N PRO A 94 -10.96 2.33 -9.45
CA PRO A 94 -12.09 2.94 -10.16
C PRO A 94 -12.45 4.31 -9.58
N HIS A 95 -12.54 5.31 -10.44
CA HIS A 95 -12.89 6.67 -10.05
C HIS A 95 -14.39 6.78 -9.76
N MET A 96 -14.76 7.35 -8.62
CA MET A 96 -16.14 7.61 -8.22
C MET A 96 -16.57 9.05 -8.49
N LYS A 97 -15.99 9.99 -7.74
CA LYS A 97 -16.23 11.43 -7.87
C LYS A 97 -15.04 12.24 -7.36
N ASP A 98 -14.61 13.22 -8.12
CA ASP A 98 -13.53 14.17 -7.82
C ASP A 98 -12.27 13.47 -7.30
N LEU A 99 -11.95 13.57 -6.01
CA LEU A 99 -10.78 12.93 -5.39
C LEU A 99 -11.09 11.55 -4.79
N VAL A 100 -12.32 11.04 -4.95
CA VAL A 100 -12.76 9.78 -4.33
C VAL A 100 -12.71 8.63 -5.34
N THR A 101 -12.08 7.53 -4.93
CA THR A 101 -11.99 6.27 -5.67
C THR A 101 -12.60 5.11 -4.91
N ASP A 102 -13.02 4.06 -5.61
CA ASP A 102 -13.49 2.81 -5.02
C ASP A 102 -12.31 1.89 -4.68
N VAL A 103 -12.05 1.75 -3.40
CA VAL A 103 -10.98 0.88 -2.88
C VAL A 103 -11.49 -0.48 -2.40
N SER A 104 -12.74 -0.85 -2.70
CA SER A 104 -13.40 -2.07 -2.22
C SER A 104 -12.69 -3.36 -2.65
N TRP A 105 -12.06 -3.37 -3.83
CA TRP A 105 -11.23 -4.47 -4.30
C TRP A 105 -10.20 -4.92 -3.25
N ASN A 106 -9.59 -3.98 -2.52
CA ASN A 106 -8.59 -4.29 -1.51
C ASN A 106 -9.15 -5.16 -0.37
N TYR A 107 -10.40 -4.94 0.03
CA TYR A 107 -11.05 -5.77 1.06
C TYR A 107 -11.29 -7.20 0.57
N GLY A 108 -11.64 -7.36 -0.71
CA GLY A 108 -11.77 -8.65 -1.36
C GLY A 108 -10.45 -9.42 -1.39
N VAL A 109 -9.35 -8.74 -1.74
CA VAL A 109 -8.00 -9.33 -1.74
C VAL A 109 -7.60 -9.78 -0.34
N LYS A 110 -7.80 -8.93 0.68
CA LYS A 110 -7.45 -9.24 2.07
C LYS A 110 -8.14 -10.52 2.56
N LYS A 111 -9.40 -10.74 2.17
CA LYS A 111 -10.17 -11.94 2.55
C LYS A 111 -9.65 -13.24 1.94
N ARG A 112 -8.97 -13.16 0.78
CA ARG A 112 -8.40 -14.34 0.10
C ARG A 112 -7.10 -14.84 0.73
N ILE A 113 -6.39 -13.98 1.47
CA ILE A 113 -5.12 -14.37 2.09
C ILE A 113 -5.42 -15.24 3.31
N PRO A 114 -4.87 -16.47 3.40
CA PRO A 114 -5.05 -17.34 4.54
C PRO A 114 -4.64 -16.65 5.84
N LYS A 115 -5.49 -16.77 6.87
CA LYS A 115 -5.31 -16.10 8.14
C LYS A 115 -4.13 -16.70 8.92
N PHE A 116 -3.72 -16.01 9.98
CA PHE A 116 -2.74 -16.46 10.95
C PHE A 116 -3.17 -17.81 11.56
N GLN A 117 -2.24 -18.76 11.60
CA GLN A 117 -2.42 -20.10 12.18
C GLN A 117 -1.35 -20.28 13.26
N PRO A 118 -1.70 -20.14 14.55
CA PRO A 118 -0.73 -20.21 15.62
C PRO A 118 -0.17 -21.64 15.78
N ARG A 119 1.15 -21.74 15.96
CA ARG A 119 1.78 -22.98 16.41
C ARG A 119 1.37 -23.31 17.85
N GLN A 120 1.64 -24.52 18.30
CA GLN A 120 1.42 -24.89 19.68
C GLN A 120 2.29 -24.05 20.64
N PRO A 121 1.82 -23.76 21.85
CA PRO A 121 2.61 -23.10 22.89
C PRO A 121 3.89 -23.89 23.23
N ASP A 122 4.92 -23.17 23.67
CA ASP A 122 6.20 -23.77 24.06
C ASP A 122 6.20 -24.33 25.49
N ALA A 123 5.22 -23.92 26.31
CA ALA A 123 5.12 -24.34 27.69
C ALA A 123 3.68 -24.76 28.07
N PRO A 124 3.51 -25.60 29.11
CA PRO A 124 2.19 -26.08 29.56
C PRO A 124 1.23 -24.98 30.03
N ASP A 125 1.76 -23.80 30.39
CA ASP A 125 0.98 -22.63 30.81
C ASP A 125 0.40 -21.84 29.64
N GLY A 126 0.61 -22.30 28.39
CA GLY A 126 0.12 -21.65 27.19
C GLY A 126 1.00 -20.51 26.67
N THR A 127 2.22 -20.34 27.18
CA THR A 127 3.13 -19.28 26.72
C THR A 127 3.89 -19.67 25.47
N TRP A 128 4.21 -18.64 24.63
CA TRP A 128 5.10 -18.75 23.48
C TRP A 128 6.39 -17.98 23.73
N ARG A 129 7.51 -18.59 23.37
CA ARG A 129 8.81 -17.95 23.39
C ARG A 129 9.18 -17.53 21.98
N ILE A 130 9.57 -16.28 21.81
CA ILE A 130 9.96 -15.71 20.51
C ILE A 130 11.32 -15.04 20.68
N ALA A 131 12.26 -15.34 19.79
CA ALA A 131 13.51 -14.63 19.74
C ALA A 131 13.30 -13.17 19.30
N GLN A 132 14.06 -12.23 19.84
CA GLN A 132 13.93 -10.80 19.49
C GLN A 132 14.18 -10.55 18.01
N GLU A 133 15.12 -11.25 17.41
CA GLU A 133 15.43 -11.19 15.96
C GLU A 133 14.22 -11.52 15.09
N ASP A 134 13.41 -12.51 15.49
CA ASP A 134 12.19 -12.88 14.75
C ASP A 134 11.10 -11.84 14.89
N VAL A 135 10.99 -11.18 16.05
CA VAL A 135 10.06 -10.05 16.25
C VAL A 135 10.48 -8.87 15.36
N GLU A 136 11.74 -8.51 15.37
CA GLU A 136 12.29 -7.40 14.58
C GLU A 136 12.08 -7.60 13.08
N ARG A 137 12.21 -8.83 12.60
CA ARG A 137 12.01 -9.20 11.20
C ARG A 137 10.61 -8.86 10.66
N VAL A 138 9.57 -8.97 11.50
CA VAL A 138 8.17 -8.77 11.08
C VAL A 138 7.55 -7.49 11.62
N GLN A 139 8.18 -6.84 12.60
CA GLN A 139 7.63 -5.67 13.28
C GLN A 139 7.38 -4.50 12.33
N GLU A 140 8.23 -4.31 11.33
CA GLU A 140 8.11 -3.25 10.33
C GLU A 140 6.75 -3.29 9.61
N PHE A 141 6.26 -4.49 9.29
CA PHE A 141 5.03 -4.67 8.51
C PHE A 141 3.76 -4.24 9.25
N ARG A 142 3.81 -4.23 10.60
CA ARG A 142 2.68 -3.79 11.45
C ARG A 142 2.42 -2.28 11.37
N LYS A 143 3.38 -1.48 10.88
CA LYS A 143 3.22 -0.04 10.68
C LYS A 143 2.22 0.30 9.57
N CYS A 144 1.84 -0.66 8.74
CA CYS A 144 1.01 -0.40 7.57
C CYS A 144 -0.40 0.09 7.93
N ILE A 145 -0.72 1.31 7.53
CA ILE A 145 -2.01 2.00 7.77
C ILE A 145 -3.05 1.76 6.66
N GLU A 146 -2.79 0.87 5.72
CA GLU A 146 -3.69 0.55 4.58
C GLU A 146 -4.09 1.78 3.74
N CYS A 147 -3.17 2.72 3.52
CA CYS A 147 -3.41 3.92 2.71
C CYS A 147 -3.48 3.64 1.20
N TYR A 148 -3.00 2.50 0.74
CA TYR A 148 -2.97 2.05 -0.66
C TYR A 148 -2.11 2.90 -1.62
N LEU A 149 -1.30 3.83 -1.15
CA LEU A 149 -0.38 4.59 -2.01
C LEU A 149 0.61 3.69 -2.76
N CYS A 150 1.07 2.63 -2.10
CA CYS A 150 1.94 1.61 -2.71
C CYS A 150 1.21 0.80 -3.80
N GLN A 151 -0.11 0.61 -3.69
CA GLN A 151 -0.94 0.01 -4.74
C GLN A 151 -1.08 0.97 -5.92
N ASP A 152 -1.32 2.26 -5.61
CA ASP A 152 -1.54 3.30 -6.61
C ASP A 152 -0.31 3.59 -7.47
N VAL A 153 0.89 3.58 -6.89
CA VAL A 153 2.13 3.80 -7.64
C VAL A 153 2.61 2.56 -8.40
N CYS A 154 2.02 1.38 -8.15
CA CYS A 154 2.45 0.13 -8.75
C CYS A 154 2.02 0.04 -10.20
N HIS A 155 2.98 0.12 -11.15
CA HIS A 155 2.69 0.06 -12.58
C HIS A 155 1.96 -1.24 -13.00
N VAL A 156 2.16 -2.36 -12.31
CA VAL A 156 1.42 -3.61 -12.58
C VAL A 156 -0.09 -3.44 -12.34
N LEU A 157 -0.47 -2.67 -11.31
CA LEU A 157 -1.88 -2.36 -11.03
C LEU A 157 -2.36 -1.13 -11.80
N ARG A 158 -1.55 -0.05 -11.81
CA ARG A 158 -1.92 1.25 -12.36
C ARG A 158 -1.97 1.26 -13.88
N ASP A 159 -0.89 0.76 -14.53
CA ASP A 159 -0.71 0.88 -15.97
C ASP A 159 -1.15 -0.37 -16.73
N HIS A 160 -0.90 -1.55 -16.14
CA HIS A 160 -1.26 -2.85 -16.75
C HIS A 160 -2.60 -3.41 -16.25
N HIS A 161 -3.24 -2.80 -15.25
CA HIS A 161 -4.56 -3.19 -14.71
C HIS A 161 -4.69 -4.66 -14.29
N MET A 162 -3.59 -5.28 -13.83
CA MET A 162 -3.53 -6.71 -13.52
C MET A 162 -4.12 -7.08 -12.14
N HIS A 163 -5.20 -6.45 -11.74
CA HIS A 163 -5.86 -6.66 -10.44
C HIS A 163 -6.38 -8.09 -10.21
N GLN A 164 -6.59 -8.86 -11.28
CA GLN A 164 -7.02 -10.26 -11.17
C GLN A 164 -5.86 -11.22 -10.92
N GLN A 165 -4.65 -10.90 -11.41
CA GLN A 165 -3.47 -11.75 -11.37
C GLN A 165 -2.47 -11.35 -10.28
N PHE A 166 -2.57 -10.13 -9.74
CA PHE A 166 -1.61 -9.56 -8.80
C PHE A 166 -2.31 -8.87 -7.64
N ILE A 167 -1.99 -9.30 -6.42
CA ILE A 167 -2.59 -8.70 -5.22
C ILE A 167 -1.98 -7.36 -4.83
N GLY A 168 -0.84 -6.99 -5.43
CA GLY A 168 -0.16 -5.73 -5.19
C GLY A 168 0.69 -5.67 -3.93
N PRO A 169 1.54 -4.62 -3.83
CA PRO A 169 2.55 -4.52 -2.77
C PRO A 169 1.97 -4.47 -1.36
N ARG A 170 0.81 -3.81 -1.13
CA ARG A 170 0.19 -3.79 0.21
C ARG A 170 -0.09 -5.19 0.74
N PHE A 171 -0.62 -6.06 -0.11
CA PHE A 171 -1.02 -7.40 0.31
C PHE A 171 0.15 -8.38 0.31
N LEU A 172 1.20 -8.13 -0.48
CA LEU A 172 2.47 -8.83 -0.32
C LEU A 172 3.14 -8.50 1.03
N VAL A 173 3.07 -7.24 1.50
CA VAL A 173 3.49 -6.88 2.88
C VAL A 173 2.68 -7.64 3.92
N TYR A 174 1.36 -7.76 3.73
CA TYR A 174 0.51 -8.50 4.66
C TYR A 174 0.83 -10.01 4.64
N ALA A 175 1.02 -10.58 3.46
CA ALA A 175 1.44 -11.98 3.33
C ALA A 175 2.82 -12.22 3.96
N ALA A 176 3.78 -11.28 3.79
CA ALA A 176 5.10 -11.35 4.42
C ALA A 176 5.01 -11.30 5.94
N ALA A 177 4.14 -10.42 6.48
CA ALA A 177 3.91 -10.33 7.92
C ALA A 177 3.41 -11.65 8.53
N LEU A 178 2.65 -12.44 7.77
CA LEU A 178 2.16 -13.74 8.20
C LEU A 178 3.19 -14.84 7.93
N GLU A 179 3.70 -14.93 6.72
CA GLU A 179 4.62 -15.99 6.27
C GLU A 179 5.96 -16.00 7.01
N MET A 180 6.39 -14.84 7.53
CA MET A 180 7.63 -14.70 8.29
C MET A 180 7.39 -14.65 9.80
N HIS A 181 6.14 -14.73 10.26
CA HIS A 181 5.85 -14.64 11.68
C HIS A 181 6.27 -15.92 12.40
N PRO A 182 7.06 -15.85 13.48
CA PRO A 182 7.61 -17.05 14.15
C PRO A 182 6.57 -17.97 14.79
N LEU A 183 5.36 -17.46 15.02
CA LEU A 183 4.24 -18.25 15.56
C LEU A 183 3.26 -18.74 14.48
N ASP A 184 3.41 -18.34 13.21
CA ASP A 184 2.50 -18.74 12.15
C ASP A 184 3.01 -20.00 11.44
N VAL A 185 2.22 -21.07 11.48
CA VAL A 185 2.52 -22.33 10.76
C VAL A 185 1.77 -22.44 9.44
N GLY A 186 1.01 -21.41 9.06
CA GLY A 186 0.31 -21.36 7.79
C GLY A 186 1.27 -21.26 6.62
N ASP A 187 1.06 -22.06 5.59
CA ASP A 187 1.85 -22.07 4.36
C ASP A 187 1.09 -21.35 3.24
N ARG A 188 1.68 -20.27 2.73
CA ARG A 188 1.10 -19.43 1.66
C ARG A 188 1.97 -19.41 0.39
N VAL A 189 3.05 -20.20 0.36
CA VAL A 189 4.02 -20.13 -0.75
C VAL A 189 3.42 -20.58 -2.09
N GLU A 190 2.53 -21.57 -2.07
CA GLU A 190 1.79 -21.98 -3.25
C GLU A 190 0.85 -20.87 -3.76
N ASP A 191 0.13 -20.21 -2.86
CA ASP A 191 -0.76 -19.09 -3.19
C ASP A 191 0.02 -17.88 -3.71
N LEU A 192 1.21 -17.59 -3.13
CA LEU A 192 2.10 -16.53 -3.62
C LEU A 192 2.47 -16.73 -5.09
N ARG A 193 2.71 -17.98 -5.50
CA ARG A 193 3.02 -18.32 -6.86
C ARG A 193 1.80 -18.28 -7.77
N LYS A 194 0.71 -18.96 -7.40
CA LYS A 194 -0.42 -19.24 -8.30
C LYS A 194 -1.51 -18.17 -8.27
N GLN A 195 -1.79 -17.60 -7.10
CA GLN A 195 -2.96 -16.73 -6.90
C GLN A 195 -2.59 -15.28 -6.62
N PHE A 196 -1.44 -15.04 -5.98
CA PHE A 196 -1.06 -13.69 -5.54
C PHE A 196 -0.11 -13.00 -6.50
N GLY A 197 0.39 -13.72 -7.50
CA GLY A 197 1.15 -13.15 -8.60
C GLY A 197 2.47 -12.49 -8.18
N VAL A 198 3.15 -13.01 -7.13
CA VAL A 198 4.42 -12.42 -6.64
C VAL A 198 5.48 -12.30 -7.75
N GLY A 199 5.43 -13.19 -8.74
CA GLY A 199 6.31 -13.18 -9.91
C GLY A 199 6.16 -11.96 -10.82
N LEU A 200 4.99 -11.29 -10.81
CA LEU A 200 4.71 -10.13 -11.66
C LEU A 200 5.40 -8.84 -11.17
N CYS A 201 5.87 -8.82 -9.92
CA CYS A 201 6.65 -7.69 -9.41
C CYS A 201 8.05 -7.68 -10.02
N ASN A 202 8.43 -6.60 -10.71
CA ASN A 202 9.75 -6.39 -11.32
C ASN A 202 10.71 -5.55 -10.46
N ILE A 203 10.43 -5.38 -9.17
CA ILE A 203 11.35 -4.82 -8.16
C ILE A 203 11.77 -3.36 -8.45
N THR A 204 10.88 -2.53 -8.99
CA THR A 204 11.15 -1.10 -9.25
C THR A 204 11.27 -0.24 -7.99
N LYS A 205 10.92 -0.75 -6.83
CA LYS A 205 10.94 -0.06 -5.52
C LYS A 205 10.05 1.19 -5.42
N CYS A 206 9.19 1.45 -6.40
CA CYS A 206 8.27 2.59 -6.38
C CYS A 206 7.33 2.56 -5.16
N CYS A 207 6.85 1.37 -4.77
CA CYS A 207 6.01 1.18 -3.58
C CYS A 207 6.72 1.54 -2.27
N THR A 208 8.00 1.21 -2.13
CA THR A 208 8.82 1.58 -0.97
C THR A 208 8.96 3.11 -0.87
N LYS A 209 9.18 3.79 -2.02
CA LYS A 209 9.40 5.25 -2.05
C LYS A 209 8.20 6.08 -1.60
N VAL A 210 6.98 5.60 -1.82
CA VAL A 210 5.75 6.35 -1.46
C VAL A 210 5.16 5.95 -0.11
N CYS A 211 5.76 4.99 0.60
CA CYS A 211 5.24 4.51 1.88
C CYS A 211 5.37 5.59 2.97
N PRO A 212 4.26 6.12 3.53
CA PRO A 212 4.31 7.17 4.55
C PRO A 212 4.83 6.65 5.90
N GLU A 213 4.75 5.34 6.14
CA GLU A 213 5.26 4.68 7.34
C GLU A 213 6.68 4.11 7.15
N SER A 214 7.35 4.48 6.05
CA SER A 214 8.74 4.08 5.74
C SER A 214 8.98 2.56 5.78
N ILE A 215 7.98 1.77 5.37
CA ILE A 215 8.13 0.32 5.26
C ILE A 215 8.99 -0.01 4.05
N THR A 216 10.03 -0.80 4.25
CA THR A 216 10.94 -1.28 3.19
C THR A 216 10.28 -2.43 2.39
N ILE A 217 9.17 -2.08 1.70
CA ILE A 217 8.23 -3.03 1.09
C ILE A 217 8.94 -4.02 0.15
N THR A 218 9.81 -3.51 -0.72
CA THR A 218 10.45 -4.34 -1.74
C THR A 218 11.47 -5.28 -1.14
N ASP A 219 12.42 -4.75 -0.37
CA ASP A 219 13.57 -5.53 0.09
C ASP A 219 13.20 -6.45 1.26
N ASN A 220 12.37 -5.99 2.21
CA ASN A 220 12.06 -6.75 3.40
C ASN A 220 10.83 -7.67 3.24
N ALA A 221 9.91 -7.37 2.32
CA ALA A 221 8.72 -8.19 2.10
C ALA A 221 8.74 -8.92 0.75
N ILE A 222 8.80 -8.19 -0.38
CA ILE A 222 8.55 -8.81 -1.70
C ILE A 222 9.70 -9.73 -2.11
N ILE A 223 10.95 -9.30 -1.96
CA ILE A 223 12.11 -10.13 -2.33
C ILE A 223 12.14 -11.42 -1.53
N PRO A 224 12.05 -11.43 -0.19
CA PRO A 224 12.01 -12.68 0.57
C PRO A 224 10.84 -13.61 0.23
N LEU A 225 9.67 -13.07 -0.14
CA LEU A 225 8.56 -13.91 -0.63
C LEU A 225 8.87 -14.55 -1.99
N LYS A 226 9.54 -13.83 -2.90
CA LYS A 226 9.99 -14.38 -4.18
C LYS A 226 11.03 -15.47 -3.97
N GLU A 227 12.00 -15.27 -3.10
CA GLU A 227 13.02 -16.25 -2.73
C GLU A 227 12.38 -17.54 -2.21
N ARG A 228 11.43 -17.46 -1.28
CA ARG A 228 10.68 -18.63 -0.77
C ARG A 228 9.98 -19.42 -1.89
N VAL A 229 9.43 -18.71 -2.89
CA VAL A 229 8.84 -19.38 -4.07
C VAL A 229 9.89 -20.05 -4.91
N VAL A 230 11.05 -19.41 -5.14
CA VAL A 230 12.18 -19.98 -5.90
C VAL A 230 12.71 -21.22 -5.20
N ASP A 231 13.00 -21.15 -3.91
CA ASP A 231 13.52 -22.26 -3.10
C ASP A 231 12.59 -23.47 -3.14
N ARG A 232 11.28 -23.23 -3.04
CA ARG A 232 10.30 -24.33 -3.03
C ARG A 232 10.12 -25.00 -4.39
N PHE A 233 10.08 -24.24 -5.49
CA PHE A 233 9.63 -24.75 -6.78
C PHE A 233 10.73 -24.86 -7.82
N PHE A 234 11.81 -24.10 -7.70
CA PHE A 234 12.81 -23.97 -8.77
C PHE A 234 14.21 -24.38 -8.32
N ASP A 235 14.53 -24.42 -7.03
CA ASP A 235 15.84 -24.86 -6.55
C ASP A 235 16.04 -26.37 -6.82
N PRO A 236 17.04 -26.77 -7.63
CA PRO A 236 17.31 -28.16 -7.94
C PRO A 236 17.81 -28.97 -6.76
N LEU A 237 18.56 -28.34 -5.82
CA LEU A 237 19.08 -29.00 -4.63
C LEU A 237 17.94 -29.36 -3.66
N SER A 238 17.03 -28.42 -3.42
CA SER A 238 15.88 -28.68 -2.55
C SER A 238 14.95 -29.76 -3.14
N LYS A 239 14.82 -29.84 -4.46
CA LYS A 239 14.10 -30.93 -5.12
C LYS A 239 14.77 -32.29 -4.91
N LEU A 240 16.10 -32.35 -5.03
CA LEU A 240 16.88 -33.57 -4.81
C LEU A 240 16.70 -34.08 -3.36
N PHE A 241 16.85 -33.20 -2.35
CA PHE A 241 16.68 -33.55 -0.95
C PHE A 241 15.26 -34.02 -0.62
N ARG A 242 14.21 -33.47 -1.23
CA ARG A 242 12.82 -33.91 -1.05
C ARG A 242 12.60 -35.34 -1.60
N VAL A 243 13.22 -35.69 -2.72
CA VAL A 243 13.15 -37.06 -3.27
C VAL A 243 13.74 -38.05 -2.28
N PHE A 244 14.91 -37.76 -1.71
CA PHE A 244 15.57 -38.62 -0.72
C PHE A 244 14.83 -38.69 0.61
N SER A 245 14.17 -37.60 1.06
CA SER A 245 13.38 -37.58 2.31
C SER A 245 12.07 -38.37 2.18
N ASN A 246 11.42 -38.38 1.03
CA ASN A 246 10.19 -39.14 0.79
C ASN A 246 10.44 -40.65 0.54
N SER A 247 11.68 -41.05 0.26
CA SER A 247 12.06 -42.48 0.13
C SER A 247 12.20 -43.22 1.45
N LYS A 248 12.01 -42.51 2.60
CA LYS A 248 12.15 -43.07 3.95
C LYS A 248 10.83 -43.15 4.73
N LYS A 249 9.69 -43.11 4.03
CA LYS A 249 8.35 -43.39 4.62
C LYS A 249 7.77 -44.66 4.04
#